data_1fdfe17d500b73622f3cc28ab118df9c
#
_entry.id   1fdfe17d500b73622f3cc28ab118df9c
#
_cell.length_a   1.000
_cell.length_b   1.000
_cell.length_c   1.000
_cell.angle_alpha   90.00
_cell.angle_beta   90.00
_cell.angle_gamma   90.00
#
_symmetry.space_group_name_H-M   'P 1'
#
loop_
_entity.id
_entity.type
_entity.pdbx_description
1 polymer ?
#
loop_
_entity_poly.entity_id
_entity_poly.type
_entity_poly.pdbx_seq_one_letter_code
_entity_poly.pdbx_strand_id
1 'polypeptide(L)'
;MAILENFEPKNVFHYFEEICDIPHGSGNTKQISDYLVNFAKEHDLKYVQDDMNNVVIYKPATPGYENAPTVILQGHMDMVCAKCPEIEHDFTKDGLKLVVKDGFLSAEGTTLGGDDGIAVAYGLALLDSTDLPHPALEVVFTVDEETGLLGADGFDCSLLKGRRMINLDSEKEGCLWVSCAGGVAGNSYLPVRRVDASGRKVNVKVCGLVGGHSGAEIHKNRASANILMGQFLYELSHVCGYALKELEGGQQDNVITKECEAVLLVLPEEISQITSFAKKMQKDFQAEYTGTDDTITIQITEEGDMDAQVLHPTSQEKVLFYLMNMPFGVKKMSGTIENLVETSCNPGILKLYGDELFVQTSIRSSVGTAKEALSHKIQYLTEFLGGEYETEGAYPAWEYRKASPLRDKMVEIYKNMYGKDLDVVAIHAGLECGIFYERMENLDCTSLGPDILDIHTSKERLDMASVKRVWEYLTEVLKNLKD
;
A
#
# COMPACT_ATOMS: atom_id res chain seq x y z
N MET A 1 22.63 8.72 -27.31
CA MET A 1 21.61 9.49 -28.04
C MET A 1 20.38 9.43 -27.16
N ALA A 2 19.76 10.57 -26.96
CA ALA A 2 18.52 10.64 -26.20
C ALA A 2 17.44 9.78 -26.90
N ILE A 3 16.91 8.80 -26.22
CA ILE A 3 15.92 7.84 -26.75
C ILE A 3 14.57 8.53 -26.89
N LEU A 4 14.28 9.51 -26.02
CA LEU A 4 12.97 10.15 -25.89
C LEU A 4 12.88 11.50 -26.62
N GLU A 5 13.94 11.99 -27.26
CA GLU A 5 14.05 13.31 -27.91
C GLU A 5 12.89 13.66 -28.90
N ASN A 6 12.32 12.64 -29.54
CA ASN A 6 11.29 12.83 -30.56
C ASN A 6 9.86 12.57 -30.09
N PHE A 7 9.65 12.36 -28.80
CA PHE A 7 8.33 12.12 -28.21
C PHE A 7 7.76 13.37 -27.55
N GLU A 8 6.44 13.50 -27.61
CA GLU A 8 5.70 14.60 -26.96
C GLU A 8 4.99 14.12 -25.69
N PRO A 9 5.03 14.91 -24.61
CA PRO A 9 5.58 16.27 -24.46
C PRO A 9 7.11 16.27 -24.32
N LYS A 10 7.83 17.02 -25.15
CA LYS A 10 9.30 16.99 -25.22
C LYS A 10 9.97 17.24 -23.89
N ASN A 11 9.58 18.32 -23.20
CA ASN A 11 10.21 18.68 -21.94
C ASN A 11 9.96 17.63 -20.85
N VAL A 12 8.77 17.03 -20.80
CA VAL A 12 8.48 15.96 -19.82
C VAL A 12 9.37 14.76 -20.08
N PHE A 13 9.43 14.27 -21.32
CA PHE A 13 10.27 13.13 -21.66
C PHE A 13 11.78 13.41 -21.56
N HIS A 14 12.19 14.65 -21.80
CA HIS A 14 13.56 15.07 -21.58
C HIS A 14 13.95 14.92 -20.10
N TYR A 15 13.18 15.50 -19.18
CA TYR A 15 13.46 15.40 -17.75
C TYR A 15 13.30 13.97 -17.23
N PHE A 16 12.34 13.21 -17.74
CA PHE A 16 12.20 11.81 -17.36
C PHE A 16 13.45 10.98 -17.75
N GLU A 17 13.99 11.20 -18.96
CA GLU A 17 15.22 10.54 -19.42
C GLU A 17 16.43 10.91 -18.55
N GLU A 18 16.56 12.19 -18.16
CA GLU A 18 17.64 12.65 -17.25
C GLU A 18 17.53 12.01 -15.86
N ILE A 19 16.30 11.89 -15.31
CA ILE A 19 16.03 11.25 -14.02
C ILE A 19 16.42 9.77 -14.07
N CYS A 20 16.08 9.06 -15.15
CA CYS A 20 16.41 7.65 -15.33
C CYS A 20 17.92 7.38 -15.37
N ASP A 21 18.75 8.36 -15.74
CA ASP A 21 20.21 8.24 -15.71
C ASP A 21 20.79 8.39 -14.27
N ILE A 22 19.99 8.84 -13.31
CA ILE A 22 20.38 9.05 -11.92
C ILE A 22 19.91 7.85 -11.07
N PRO A 23 20.79 7.14 -10.35
CA PRO A 23 20.38 6.14 -9.37
C PRO A 23 19.55 6.78 -8.23
N HIS A 24 18.27 6.37 -8.08
CA HIS A 24 17.35 6.97 -7.13
C HIS A 24 16.39 5.98 -6.45
N GLY A 25 16.85 4.76 -6.20
CA GLY A 25 16.08 3.82 -5.38
C GLY A 25 15.86 4.36 -3.96
N SER A 26 14.79 3.91 -3.29
CA SER A 26 14.49 4.27 -1.90
C SER A 26 15.71 4.07 -1.00
N GLY A 27 15.99 5.04 -0.12
CA GLY A 27 17.22 5.10 0.69
C GLY A 27 18.47 5.60 -0.06
N ASN A 28 18.42 5.81 -1.38
CA ASN A 28 19.53 6.32 -2.20
C ASN A 28 19.15 7.59 -2.99
N THR A 29 18.49 8.52 -2.36
CA THR A 29 17.82 9.67 -2.99
C THR A 29 18.68 10.94 -3.07
N LYS A 30 19.89 10.93 -2.49
CA LYS A 30 20.73 12.15 -2.41
C LYS A 30 21.11 12.72 -3.77
N GLN A 31 21.40 11.86 -4.77
CA GLN A 31 21.84 12.31 -6.09
C GLN A 31 20.72 13.01 -6.86
N ILE A 32 19.50 12.42 -6.85
CA ILE A 32 18.35 13.02 -7.50
C ILE A 32 17.90 14.29 -6.78
N SER A 33 17.95 14.32 -5.45
CA SER A 33 17.67 15.54 -4.66
C SER A 33 18.62 16.68 -5.01
N ASP A 34 19.94 16.38 -5.13
CA ASP A 34 20.94 17.37 -5.55
C ASP A 34 20.75 17.82 -7.01
N TYR A 35 20.30 16.93 -7.89
CA TYR A 35 19.94 17.27 -9.26
C TYR A 35 18.80 18.31 -9.28
N LEU A 36 17.73 18.10 -8.48
CA LEU A 36 16.59 19.03 -8.35
C LEU A 36 17.04 20.40 -7.79
N VAL A 37 17.94 20.40 -6.82
CA VAL A 37 18.54 21.64 -6.28
C VAL A 37 19.37 22.38 -7.36
N ASN A 38 20.15 21.65 -8.15
CA ASN A 38 20.94 22.26 -9.23
C ASN A 38 20.03 22.80 -10.34
N PHE A 39 18.98 22.06 -10.71
CA PHE A 39 17.96 22.56 -11.62
C PHE A 39 17.36 23.89 -11.13
N ALA A 40 16.95 23.97 -9.85
CA ALA A 40 16.38 25.20 -9.30
C ALA A 40 17.38 26.39 -9.38
N LYS A 41 18.68 26.16 -9.14
CA LYS A 41 19.73 27.18 -9.27
C LYS A 41 19.91 27.64 -10.72
N GLU A 42 19.94 26.75 -11.67
CA GLU A 42 20.12 27.04 -13.10
C GLU A 42 18.95 27.85 -13.68
N HIS A 43 17.74 27.68 -13.11
CA HIS A 43 16.53 28.40 -13.49
C HIS A 43 16.23 29.63 -12.60
N ASP A 44 17.14 30.05 -11.72
CA ASP A 44 16.95 31.16 -10.77
C ASP A 44 15.67 31.02 -9.90
N LEU A 45 15.28 29.79 -9.56
CA LEU A 45 14.12 29.50 -8.71
C LEU A 45 14.51 29.38 -7.24
N LYS A 46 13.61 29.81 -6.36
CA LYS A 46 13.75 29.56 -4.92
C LYS A 46 13.50 28.10 -4.62
N TYR A 47 14.25 27.53 -3.71
CA TYR A 47 14.10 26.16 -3.26
C TYR A 47 14.45 26.00 -1.77
N VAL A 48 14.01 24.90 -1.20
CA VAL A 48 14.47 24.38 0.10
C VAL A 48 14.74 22.89 -0.09
N GLN A 49 15.88 22.41 0.38
CA GLN A 49 16.21 20.99 0.53
C GLN A 49 16.32 20.73 2.03
N ASP A 50 15.59 19.76 2.56
CA ASP A 50 15.64 19.40 3.97
C ASP A 50 16.71 18.33 4.28
N ASP A 51 16.86 17.99 5.56
CA ASP A 51 17.87 17.01 6.01
C ASP A 51 17.54 15.56 5.57
N MET A 52 16.30 15.30 5.16
CA MET A 52 15.88 14.01 4.59
C MET A 52 16.08 13.92 3.07
N ASN A 53 16.48 15.02 2.43
CA ASN A 53 16.58 15.21 0.98
C ASN A 53 15.26 15.49 0.26
N ASN A 54 14.14 15.77 0.95
CA ASN A 54 12.98 16.32 0.29
C ASN A 54 13.32 17.69 -0.31
N VAL A 55 12.72 18.02 -1.45
CA VAL A 55 12.95 19.30 -2.13
C VAL A 55 11.63 19.99 -2.41
N VAL A 56 11.53 21.28 -2.09
CA VAL A 56 10.45 22.15 -2.57
C VAL A 56 11.02 23.26 -3.42
N ILE A 57 10.45 23.47 -4.61
CA ILE A 57 10.84 24.52 -5.56
C ILE A 57 9.64 25.44 -5.78
N TYR A 58 9.90 26.75 -5.71
CA TYR A 58 8.87 27.79 -5.80
C TYR A 58 8.94 28.50 -7.14
N LYS A 59 7.84 28.54 -7.87
CA LYS A 59 7.71 29.32 -9.11
C LYS A 59 6.71 30.45 -8.95
N PRO A 60 7.06 31.72 -9.27
CA PRO A 60 6.11 32.83 -9.25
C PRO A 60 4.95 32.61 -10.22
N ALA A 61 3.79 33.20 -9.90
CA ALA A 61 2.65 33.23 -10.82
C ALA A 61 3.01 33.91 -12.14
N THR A 62 2.42 33.43 -13.22
CA THR A 62 2.51 34.09 -14.52
C THR A 62 1.62 35.35 -14.57
N PRO A 63 1.87 36.29 -15.50
CA PRO A 63 1.06 37.50 -15.63
C PRO A 63 -0.44 37.21 -15.71
N GLY A 64 -1.22 37.89 -14.87
CA GLY A 64 -2.67 37.71 -14.74
C GLY A 64 -3.10 36.63 -13.75
N TYR A 65 -2.16 36.01 -13.01
CA TYR A 65 -2.43 35.03 -11.94
C TYR A 65 -1.85 35.48 -10.58
N GLU A 66 -1.41 36.72 -10.44
CA GLU A 66 -0.71 37.23 -9.24
C GLU A 66 -1.57 37.16 -7.98
N ASN A 67 -2.90 37.20 -8.14
CA ASN A 67 -3.87 37.10 -7.04
C ASN A 67 -4.51 35.70 -6.91
N ALA A 68 -4.18 34.77 -7.80
CA ALA A 68 -4.69 33.43 -7.72
C ALA A 68 -4.08 32.67 -6.54
N PRO A 69 -4.84 31.83 -5.83
CA PRO A 69 -4.32 31.00 -4.77
C PRO A 69 -3.20 30.10 -5.27
N THR A 70 -2.12 30.00 -4.48
CA THR A 70 -0.98 29.10 -4.78
C THR A 70 -1.44 27.64 -4.90
N VAL A 71 -0.87 26.94 -5.87
CA VAL A 71 -1.09 25.51 -6.09
C VAL A 71 0.16 24.73 -5.70
N ILE A 72 -0.03 23.66 -4.95
CA ILE A 72 1.01 22.68 -4.63
C ILE A 72 0.91 21.56 -5.66
N LEU A 73 2.03 21.22 -6.28
CA LEU A 73 2.21 19.98 -7.04
C LEU A 73 3.11 19.07 -6.22
N GLN A 74 2.79 17.79 -6.13
CA GLN A 74 3.54 16.88 -5.28
C GLN A 74 3.68 15.50 -5.95
N GLY A 75 4.85 14.90 -5.79
CA GLY A 75 5.19 13.54 -6.13
C GLY A 75 6.46 13.11 -5.43
N HIS A 76 6.77 11.82 -5.42
CA HIS A 76 8.00 11.29 -4.83
C HIS A 76 9.10 11.07 -5.86
N MET A 77 10.36 11.13 -5.42
CA MET A 77 11.52 11.04 -6.30
C MET A 77 12.25 9.70 -6.20
N ASP A 78 11.90 8.85 -5.26
CA ASP A 78 12.44 7.51 -5.13
C ASP A 78 11.65 6.49 -5.97
N MET A 79 12.20 5.29 -6.11
CA MET A 79 11.56 4.20 -6.84
C MET A 79 11.86 2.84 -6.20
N VAL A 80 10.97 1.87 -6.41
CA VAL A 80 11.21 0.46 -6.07
C VAL A 80 12.29 -0.12 -6.96
N CYS A 81 13.27 -0.80 -6.35
CA CYS A 81 14.37 -1.45 -7.05
C CYS A 81 14.10 -2.95 -7.25
N ALA A 82 13.50 -3.32 -8.38
CA ALA A 82 13.27 -4.70 -8.78
C ALA A 82 13.93 -5.01 -10.13
N LYS A 83 14.52 -6.21 -10.27
CA LYS A 83 15.15 -6.66 -11.54
C LYS A 83 14.92 -8.13 -11.83
N CYS A 84 15.01 -8.49 -13.10
CA CYS A 84 15.06 -9.89 -13.50
C CYS A 84 16.34 -10.55 -12.95
N PRO A 85 16.28 -11.83 -12.53
CA PRO A 85 17.45 -12.51 -11.96
C PRO A 85 18.67 -12.58 -12.90
N GLU A 86 18.44 -12.52 -14.21
CA GLU A 86 19.48 -12.63 -15.23
C GLU A 86 20.17 -11.30 -15.55
N ILE A 87 19.66 -10.17 -15.01
CA ILE A 87 20.18 -8.84 -15.31
C ILE A 87 21.20 -8.43 -14.24
N GLU A 88 22.40 -8.07 -14.71
CA GLU A 88 23.38 -7.38 -13.86
C GLU A 88 23.09 -5.87 -13.88
N HIS A 89 22.63 -5.35 -12.76
CA HIS A 89 22.34 -3.94 -12.55
C HIS A 89 22.55 -3.59 -11.08
N ASP A 90 23.24 -2.52 -10.79
CA ASP A 90 23.46 -1.97 -9.44
C ASP A 90 22.67 -0.67 -9.28
N PHE A 91 21.48 -0.74 -8.71
CA PHE A 91 20.61 0.43 -8.49
C PHE A 91 21.22 1.54 -7.66
N THR A 92 22.38 1.32 -7.04
CA THR A 92 23.10 2.36 -6.31
C THR A 92 24.06 3.16 -7.17
N LYS A 93 24.32 2.72 -8.43
CA LYS A 93 25.34 3.30 -9.31
C LYS A 93 24.92 3.46 -10.75
N ASP A 94 24.10 2.53 -11.25
CA ASP A 94 23.78 2.44 -12.66
C ASP A 94 22.47 3.18 -12.95
N GLY A 95 22.44 3.98 -14.01
CA GLY A 95 21.20 4.51 -14.58
C GLY A 95 20.41 3.43 -15.33
N LEU A 96 19.13 3.68 -15.53
CA LEU A 96 18.21 2.75 -16.17
C LEU A 96 18.42 2.72 -17.69
N LYS A 97 18.30 1.55 -18.29
CA LYS A 97 18.37 1.38 -19.75
C LYS A 97 16.97 1.42 -20.35
N LEU A 98 16.57 2.57 -20.84
CA LEU A 98 15.23 2.79 -21.37
C LEU A 98 14.99 2.04 -22.69
N VAL A 99 13.75 1.53 -22.84
CA VAL A 99 13.27 0.82 -24.02
C VAL A 99 11.89 1.33 -24.39
N VAL A 100 11.72 1.79 -25.65
CA VAL A 100 10.41 2.17 -26.20
C VAL A 100 9.90 1.03 -27.09
N LYS A 101 8.71 0.51 -26.78
CA LYS A 101 8.09 -0.57 -27.55
C LYS A 101 6.56 -0.44 -27.53
N ASP A 102 5.93 -0.54 -28.68
CA ASP A 102 4.47 -0.56 -28.85
C ASP A 102 3.73 0.59 -28.13
N GLY A 103 4.36 1.78 -28.07
CA GLY A 103 3.80 2.97 -27.40
C GLY A 103 4.05 3.05 -25.90
N PHE A 104 4.74 2.04 -25.33
CA PHE A 104 5.14 2.02 -23.94
C PHE A 104 6.63 2.29 -23.77
N LEU A 105 6.96 2.98 -22.69
CA LEU A 105 8.30 3.15 -22.17
C LEU A 105 8.51 2.15 -21.01
N SER A 106 9.65 1.48 -20.99
CA SER A 106 10.06 0.52 -19.95
C SER A 106 11.59 0.57 -19.77
N ALA A 107 12.12 -0.14 -18.79
CA ALA A 107 13.57 -0.36 -18.63
C ALA A 107 13.94 -1.82 -18.94
N GLU A 108 15.19 -2.05 -19.40
CA GLU A 108 15.68 -3.37 -19.78
C GLU A 108 15.88 -4.28 -18.57
N GLY A 109 14.84 -5.04 -18.23
CA GLY A 109 14.89 -6.05 -17.15
C GLY A 109 14.92 -5.50 -15.73
N THR A 110 14.63 -4.23 -15.54
CA THR A 110 14.48 -3.57 -14.24
C THR A 110 13.13 -2.86 -14.14
N THR A 111 12.75 -2.41 -12.93
CA THR A 111 11.74 -1.36 -12.75
C THR A 111 12.12 -0.12 -13.57
N LEU A 112 11.10 0.63 -14.00
CA LEU A 112 11.28 1.87 -14.78
C LEU A 112 11.41 3.10 -13.89
N GLY A 113 10.76 3.09 -12.70
CA GLY A 113 10.59 4.27 -11.87
C GLY A 113 9.63 5.29 -12.52
N GLY A 114 8.68 4.83 -13.33
CA GLY A 114 7.57 5.63 -13.80
C GLY A 114 6.72 6.13 -12.64
N ASP A 115 6.53 5.27 -11.67
CA ASP A 115 6.07 5.50 -10.32
C ASP A 115 7.28 5.89 -9.43
N ASP A 116 7.49 7.19 -9.03
CA ASP A 116 6.72 8.36 -9.45
C ASP A 116 7.63 9.38 -10.20
N GLY A 117 8.68 8.91 -10.90
CA GLY A 117 9.57 9.75 -11.69
C GLY A 117 8.83 10.59 -12.73
N ILE A 118 7.63 10.16 -13.17
CA ILE A 118 6.84 10.95 -14.11
C ILE A 118 6.28 12.23 -13.46
N ALA A 119 5.93 12.21 -12.17
CA ALA A 119 5.53 13.41 -11.44
C ALA A 119 6.71 14.40 -11.33
N VAL A 120 7.90 13.86 -11.05
CA VAL A 120 9.13 14.68 -11.03
C VAL A 120 9.33 15.35 -12.39
N ALA A 121 9.19 14.60 -13.49
CA ALA A 121 9.32 15.14 -14.85
C ALA A 121 8.26 16.19 -15.19
N TYR A 122 6.99 15.97 -14.79
CA TYR A 122 5.93 16.98 -14.94
C TYR A 122 6.26 18.26 -14.15
N GLY A 123 6.71 18.11 -12.90
CA GLY A 123 7.12 19.22 -12.05
C GLY A 123 8.24 20.04 -12.68
N LEU A 124 9.31 19.39 -13.14
CA LEU A 124 10.44 20.07 -13.81
C LEU A 124 10.03 20.75 -15.11
N ALA A 125 9.23 20.09 -15.95
CA ALA A 125 8.73 20.67 -17.19
C ALA A 125 7.85 21.93 -16.96
N LEU A 126 7.07 21.95 -15.89
CA LEU A 126 6.31 23.13 -15.46
C LEU A 126 7.23 24.23 -14.92
N LEU A 127 8.23 23.87 -14.11
CA LEU A 127 9.19 24.80 -13.54
C LEU A 127 10.06 25.47 -14.60
N ASP A 128 10.45 24.75 -15.66
CA ASP A 128 11.19 25.29 -16.82
C ASP A 128 10.32 26.14 -17.76
N SER A 129 9.00 25.89 -17.83
CA SER A 129 8.12 26.53 -18.80
C SER A 129 8.09 28.06 -18.68
N THR A 130 8.10 28.76 -19.80
CA THR A 130 8.02 30.23 -19.86
C THR A 130 6.71 30.74 -20.46
N ASP A 131 5.91 29.85 -21.05
CA ASP A 131 4.73 30.17 -21.85
C ASP A 131 3.43 29.56 -21.30
N LEU A 132 3.52 28.67 -20.31
CA LEU A 132 2.34 28.06 -19.69
C LEU A 132 1.76 28.98 -18.61
N PRO A 133 0.47 29.37 -18.71
CA PRO A 133 -0.18 30.20 -17.69
C PRO A 133 -0.49 29.38 -16.44
N HIS A 134 -0.09 29.87 -15.26
CA HIS A 134 -0.30 29.20 -13.98
C HIS A 134 -0.32 30.15 -12.77
N PRO A 135 -1.01 29.81 -11.68
CA PRO A 135 -0.84 30.46 -10.37
C PRO A 135 0.60 30.31 -9.84
N ALA A 136 0.95 30.92 -8.72
CA ALA A 136 2.18 30.57 -8.02
C ALA A 136 2.21 29.06 -7.72
N LEU A 137 3.35 28.41 -7.98
CA LEU A 137 3.52 26.97 -7.77
C LEU A 137 4.50 26.71 -6.61
N GLU A 138 4.17 25.72 -5.81
CA GLU A 138 5.03 25.07 -4.82
C GLU A 138 5.13 23.60 -5.25
N VAL A 139 6.27 23.21 -5.84
CA VAL A 139 6.49 21.85 -6.34
C VAL A 139 7.28 21.09 -5.31
N VAL A 140 6.68 20.09 -4.71
CA VAL A 140 7.21 19.27 -3.61
C VAL A 140 7.61 17.90 -4.15
N PHE A 141 8.86 17.54 -3.95
CA PHE A 141 9.42 16.24 -4.27
C PHE A 141 9.86 15.59 -2.97
N THR A 142 9.19 14.51 -2.61
CA THR A 142 9.44 13.72 -1.40
C THR A 142 10.38 12.55 -1.67
N VAL A 143 10.93 11.96 -0.62
CA VAL A 143 11.80 10.79 -0.66
C VAL A 143 11.19 9.64 0.11
N ASP A 144 11.63 8.41 -0.21
CA ASP A 144 11.33 7.20 0.57
C ASP A 144 9.82 6.98 0.81
N GLU A 145 9.00 7.32 -0.20
CA GLU A 145 7.58 7.01 -0.23
C GLU A 145 7.35 5.50 -0.13
N GLU A 146 8.05 4.75 -0.99
CA GLU A 146 7.94 3.31 -1.20
C GLU A 146 8.35 2.47 0.03
N THR A 147 9.02 3.09 0.98
CA THR A 147 9.45 2.46 2.24
C THR A 147 8.65 2.92 3.45
N GLY A 148 7.48 3.52 3.23
CA GLY A 148 6.54 3.89 4.29
C GLY A 148 6.25 5.37 4.44
N LEU A 149 6.24 6.14 3.34
CA LEU A 149 5.89 7.57 3.28
C LEU A 149 6.84 8.46 4.12
N LEU A 150 8.09 8.01 4.31
CA LEU A 150 9.00 8.60 5.30
C LEU A 150 9.34 10.06 5.00
N GLY A 151 9.52 10.40 3.72
CA GLY A 151 9.82 11.76 3.28
C GLY A 151 8.69 12.73 3.62
N ALA A 152 7.46 12.39 3.28
CA ALA A 152 6.30 13.21 3.61
C ALA A 152 6.08 13.30 5.12
N ASP A 153 6.30 12.19 5.85
CA ASP A 153 6.19 12.20 7.31
C ASP A 153 7.22 13.12 7.98
N GLY A 154 8.42 13.23 7.44
CA GLY A 154 9.44 14.16 7.95
C GLY A 154 9.33 15.59 7.41
N PHE A 155 8.50 15.85 6.39
CA PHE A 155 8.45 17.14 5.70
C PHE A 155 7.84 18.26 6.55
N ASP A 156 8.48 19.43 6.56
CA ASP A 156 7.94 20.63 7.23
C ASP A 156 6.89 21.33 6.37
N CYS A 157 5.62 21.03 6.60
CA CYS A 157 4.50 21.64 5.88
C CYS A 157 4.36 23.16 6.09
N SER A 158 5.09 23.79 7.05
CA SER A 158 5.09 25.24 7.22
C SER A 158 5.78 25.99 6.07
N LEU A 159 6.55 25.28 5.25
CA LEU A 159 7.15 25.78 4.02
C LEU A 159 6.10 26.06 2.93
N LEU A 160 4.90 25.50 3.04
CA LEU A 160 3.84 25.57 2.03
C LEU A 160 2.76 26.57 2.41
N LYS A 161 2.44 27.48 1.49
CA LYS A 161 1.37 28.47 1.61
C LYS A 161 0.08 28.03 0.91
N GLY A 162 0.22 27.25 -0.15
CA GLY A 162 -0.89 26.68 -0.92
C GLY A 162 -1.83 25.89 -0.05
N ARG A 163 -3.11 25.83 -0.46
CA ARG A 163 -4.14 24.99 0.15
C ARG A 163 -4.92 24.23 -0.93
N ARG A 164 -4.42 24.25 -2.15
CA ARG A 164 -4.84 23.41 -3.27
C ARG A 164 -3.67 22.55 -3.67
N MET A 165 -3.79 21.24 -3.54
CA MET A 165 -2.73 20.28 -3.87
C MET A 165 -3.19 19.35 -4.97
N ILE A 166 -2.35 19.19 -5.98
CA ILE A 166 -2.47 18.18 -7.00
C ILE A 166 -1.26 17.25 -6.82
N ASN A 167 -1.50 16.09 -6.23
CA ASN A 167 -0.53 15.01 -6.20
C ASN A 167 -0.55 14.33 -7.57
N LEU A 168 0.60 13.87 -8.03
CA LEU A 168 0.80 13.33 -9.38
C LEU A 168 1.18 11.84 -9.36
N ASP A 169 1.01 11.21 -8.21
CA ASP A 169 1.38 9.87 -7.87
C ASP A 169 0.16 8.93 -7.97
N SER A 170 -0.34 8.78 -9.19
CA SER A 170 -1.43 7.85 -9.53
C SER A 170 -1.16 7.19 -10.87
N GLU A 171 -1.50 5.90 -11.01
CA GLU A 171 -1.10 5.07 -12.15
C GLU A 171 -2.22 4.81 -13.14
N LYS A 172 -3.29 5.65 -13.14
CA LYS A 172 -4.42 5.44 -14.03
C LYS A 172 -4.98 6.74 -14.59
N GLU A 173 -4.86 6.91 -15.90
CA GLU A 173 -5.47 8.02 -16.62
C GLU A 173 -7.01 7.99 -16.53
N GLY A 174 -7.61 9.18 -16.48
CA GLY A 174 -9.07 9.33 -16.43
C GLY A 174 -9.67 9.06 -15.05
N CYS A 175 -8.84 8.82 -14.05
CA CYS A 175 -9.22 8.74 -12.65
C CYS A 175 -8.72 9.95 -11.87
N LEU A 176 -9.54 10.43 -10.94
CA LEU A 176 -9.17 11.46 -9.97
C LEU A 176 -9.35 10.89 -8.57
N TRP A 177 -8.25 10.65 -7.88
CA TRP A 177 -8.26 10.14 -6.53
C TRP A 177 -8.56 11.29 -5.55
N VAL A 178 -9.45 11.04 -4.60
CA VAL A 178 -9.97 12.06 -3.68
C VAL A 178 -10.03 11.58 -2.23
N SER A 179 -9.51 10.41 -1.96
CA SER A 179 -9.44 9.79 -0.63
C SER A 179 -8.52 8.57 -0.67
N CYS A 180 -7.78 8.34 0.41
CA CYS A 180 -7.02 7.11 0.61
C CYS A 180 -7.17 6.59 2.04
N ALA A 181 -6.88 5.30 2.25
CA ALA A 181 -6.89 4.75 3.59
C ALA A 181 -5.61 5.12 4.34
N GLY A 182 -5.76 5.46 5.62
CA GLY A 182 -4.69 5.37 6.59
C GLY A 182 -4.50 3.93 7.04
N GLY A 183 -3.33 3.62 7.58
CA GLY A 183 -2.98 2.28 8.05
C GLY A 183 -2.33 2.29 9.43
N VAL A 184 -2.30 1.11 10.05
CA VAL A 184 -1.50 0.80 11.23
C VAL A 184 -1.36 -0.71 11.37
N ALA A 185 -0.19 -1.19 11.74
CA ALA A 185 0.00 -2.57 12.16
C ALA A 185 -0.24 -2.68 13.67
N GLY A 186 -1.14 -3.57 14.06
CA GLY A 186 -1.44 -3.90 15.45
C GLY A 186 -0.80 -5.22 15.83
N ASN A 187 0.09 -5.21 16.84
CA ASN A 187 0.86 -6.34 17.33
C ASN A 187 0.27 -6.83 18.65
N SER A 188 -0.31 -8.02 18.63
CA SER A 188 -0.87 -8.69 19.83
C SER A 188 0.06 -9.75 20.33
N TYR A 189 0.41 -9.70 21.61
CA TYR A 189 1.28 -10.65 22.32
C TYR A 189 0.47 -11.29 23.46
N LEU A 190 0.17 -12.59 23.36
CA LEU A 190 -0.58 -13.30 24.39
C LEU A 190 0.33 -14.33 25.08
N PRO A 191 0.60 -14.14 26.37
CA PRO A 191 1.40 -15.10 27.12
C PRO A 191 0.63 -16.42 27.31
N VAL A 192 1.32 -17.54 27.12
CA VAL A 192 0.79 -18.89 27.25
C VAL A 192 1.64 -19.70 28.22
N ARG A 193 1.04 -20.69 28.86
CA ARG A 193 1.74 -21.69 29.69
C ARG A 193 1.81 -22.99 28.93
N ARG A 194 2.88 -23.75 29.15
CA ARG A 194 3.09 -25.06 28.57
C ARG A 194 3.15 -26.14 29.63
N VAL A 195 2.91 -27.38 29.22
CA VAL A 195 3.04 -28.60 30.03
C VAL A 195 3.68 -29.68 29.17
N ASP A 196 4.38 -30.61 29.83
CA ASP A 196 4.90 -31.78 29.14
C ASP A 196 3.76 -32.73 28.78
N ALA A 197 3.78 -33.26 27.58
CA ALA A 197 2.84 -34.24 27.10
C ALA A 197 3.51 -35.21 26.12
N SER A 198 2.96 -36.42 26.04
CA SER A 198 3.39 -37.47 25.11
C SER A 198 2.22 -37.82 24.20
N GLY A 199 2.49 -38.06 22.94
CA GLY A 199 1.46 -38.43 21.98
C GLY A 199 2.00 -38.59 20.58
N ARG A 200 1.12 -38.88 19.65
CA ARG A 200 1.40 -38.94 18.22
C ARG A 200 1.43 -37.52 17.67
N LYS A 201 2.56 -37.15 17.04
CA LYS A 201 2.67 -35.86 16.35
C LYS A 201 1.84 -35.88 15.06
N VAL A 202 0.99 -34.87 14.90
CA VAL A 202 0.19 -34.63 13.69
C VAL A 202 0.39 -33.19 13.25
N ASN A 203 0.85 -33.01 12.01
CA ASN A 203 0.90 -31.70 11.37
C ASN A 203 -0.40 -31.48 10.58
N VAL A 204 -1.03 -30.35 10.82
CA VAL A 204 -2.18 -29.86 10.07
C VAL A 204 -1.75 -28.65 9.26
N LYS A 205 -2.01 -28.68 7.95
CA LYS A 205 -1.71 -27.54 7.06
C LYS A 205 -2.97 -27.15 6.29
N VAL A 206 -3.40 -25.90 6.48
CA VAL A 206 -4.38 -25.24 5.63
C VAL A 206 -3.62 -24.50 4.54
N CYS A 207 -3.88 -24.81 3.26
CA CYS A 207 -3.15 -24.27 2.11
C CYS A 207 -4.01 -24.25 0.84
N GLY A 208 -3.41 -23.84 -0.28
CA GLY A 208 -4.09 -23.77 -1.57
C GLY A 208 -4.94 -22.50 -1.74
N LEU A 209 -4.77 -21.49 -0.87
CA LEU A 209 -5.50 -20.23 -0.94
C LEU A 209 -4.83 -19.25 -1.94
N VAL A 210 -5.64 -18.41 -2.56
CA VAL A 210 -5.19 -17.42 -3.54
C VAL A 210 -4.38 -16.30 -2.89
N GLY A 211 -4.81 -15.81 -1.73
CA GLY A 211 -4.19 -14.69 -1.04
C GLY A 211 -4.41 -13.37 -1.77
N GLY A 212 -3.50 -12.41 -1.60
CA GLY A 212 -3.53 -11.09 -2.25
C GLY A 212 -3.18 -9.96 -1.30
N HIS A 213 -3.14 -8.73 -1.82
CA HIS A 213 -2.84 -7.54 -1.03
C HIS A 213 -4.01 -7.18 -0.11
N SER A 214 -3.77 -7.03 1.19
CA SER A 214 -4.82 -6.78 2.21
C SER A 214 -5.50 -5.41 2.11
N GLY A 215 -4.95 -4.49 1.33
CA GLY A 215 -5.60 -3.22 0.98
C GLY A 215 -6.37 -3.35 -0.33
N ALA A 216 -5.67 -3.42 -1.45
CA ALA A 216 -6.24 -3.37 -2.79
C ALA A 216 -7.19 -4.53 -3.14
N GLU A 217 -7.06 -5.69 -2.50
CA GLU A 217 -7.82 -6.90 -2.85
C GLU A 217 -8.72 -7.44 -1.73
N ILE A 218 -8.78 -6.80 -0.57
CA ILE A 218 -9.57 -7.28 0.58
C ILE A 218 -11.07 -7.39 0.28
N HIS A 219 -11.56 -6.55 -0.65
CA HIS A 219 -12.95 -6.57 -1.13
C HIS A 219 -13.32 -7.83 -1.94
N LYS A 220 -12.32 -8.60 -2.39
CA LYS A 220 -12.55 -9.82 -3.17
C LYS A 220 -13.04 -11.00 -2.32
N ASN A 221 -13.19 -10.80 -1.01
CA ASN A 221 -13.69 -11.81 -0.05
C ASN A 221 -12.93 -13.14 -0.10
N ARG A 222 -11.61 -13.08 -0.30
CA ARG A 222 -10.77 -14.28 -0.26
C ARG A 222 -10.58 -14.78 1.16
N ALA A 223 -10.41 -16.08 1.29
CA ALA A 223 -10.13 -16.72 2.57
C ALA A 223 -8.72 -16.35 3.11
N SER A 224 -8.57 -16.39 4.43
CA SER A 224 -7.27 -16.32 5.12
C SER A 224 -7.00 -17.64 5.82
N ALA A 225 -5.83 -18.23 5.54
CA ALA A 225 -5.45 -19.51 6.15
C ALA A 225 -5.34 -19.41 7.68
N ASN A 226 -4.96 -18.25 8.24
CA ASN A 226 -4.93 -18.01 9.69
C ASN A 226 -6.33 -18.12 10.31
N ILE A 227 -7.33 -17.55 9.65
CA ILE A 227 -8.72 -17.59 10.09
C ILE A 227 -9.28 -19.02 9.99
N LEU A 228 -9.06 -19.68 8.84
CA LEU A 228 -9.54 -21.05 8.63
C LEU A 228 -8.89 -22.06 9.58
N MET A 229 -7.60 -21.87 9.91
CA MET A 229 -6.92 -22.70 10.90
C MET A 229 -7.52 -22.51 12.29
N GLY A 230 -7.79 -21.26 12.69
CA GLY A 230 -8.46 -20.98 13.97
C GLY A 230 -9.83 -21.68 14.07
N GLN A 231 -10.64 -21.58 13.02
CA GLN A 231 -11.93 -22.26 12.93
C GLN A 231 -11.77 -23.79 12.95
N PHE A 232 -10.83 -24.32 12.17
CA PHE A 232 -10.56 -25.76 12.16
C PHE A 232 -10.17 -26.29 13.54
N LEU A 233 -9.26 -25.64 14.24
CA LEU A 233 -8.82 -26.07 15.57
C LEU A 233 -9.96 -25.98 16.59
N TYR A 234 -10.75 -24.92 16.56
CA TYR A 234 -11.92 -24.79 17.45
C TYR A 234 -12.93 -25.90 17.22
N GLU A 235 -13.34 -26.12 15.98
CA GLU A 235 -14.30 -27.18 15.64
C GLU A 235 -13.75 -28.59 15.93
N LEU A 236 -12.44 -28.82 15.73
CA LEU A 236 -11.78 -30.07 16.04
C LEU A 236 -11.84 -30.37 17.55
N SER A 237 -11.77 -29.37 18.41
CA SER A 237 -11.86 -29.55 19.88
C SER A 237 -13.19 -30.16 20.34
N HIS A 238 -14.24 -30.09 19.50
CA HIS A 238 -15.53 -30.71 19.77
C HIS A 238 -15.64 -32.16 19.23
N VAL A 239 -14.65 -32.61 18.46
CA VAL A 239 -14.64 -33.93 17.81
C VAL A 239 -13.70 -34.89 18.56
N CYS A 240 -12.50 -34.44 18.89
CA CYS A 240 -11.48 -35.24 19.54
C CYS A 240 -10.59 -34.43 20.45
N GLY A 241 -9.87 -35.11 21.35
CA GLY A 241 -8.84 -34.46 22.18
C GLY A 241 -7.55 -34.24 21.42
N TYR A 242 -6.99 -33.05 21.54
CA TYR A 242 -5.65 -32.75 21.04
C TYR A 242 -4.96 -31.71 21.94
N ALA A 243 -3.64 -31.68 21.88
CA ALA A 243 -2.83 -30.64 22.52
C ALA A 243 -2.07 -29.86 21.46
N LEU A 244 -2.22 -28.54 21.44
CA LEU A 244 -1.56 -27.64 20.48
C LEU A 244 -0.12 -27.35 20.91
N LYS A 245 0.83 -27.62 20.03
CA LYS A 245 2.26 -27.38 20.26
C LYS A 245 2.73 -26.10 19.57
N GLU A 246 2.51 -25.96 18.28
CA GLU A 246 2.96 -24.87 17.43
C GLU A 246 1.88 -24.45 16.47
N LEU A 247 1.90 -23.17 16.07
CA LEU A 247 1.00 -22.61 15.08
C LEU A 247 1.74 -21.48 14.36
N GLU A 248 1.77 -21.54 13.02
CA GLU A 248 2.44 -20.54 12.23
C GLU A 248 1.70 -20.31 10.90
N GLY A 249 1.48 -19.02 10.54
CA GLY A 249 0.90 -18.65 9.26
C GLY A 249 1.19 -17.20 8.87
N GLY A 250 1.55 -17.02 7.59
CA GLY A 250 1.87 -15.72 7.00
C GLY A 250 3.26 -15.20 7.35
N GLN A 251 3.77 -14.34 6.47
CA GLN A 251 5.10 -13.72 6.58
C GLN A 251 5.06 -12.19 6.51
N GLN A 252 3.96 -11.63 6.02
CA GLN A 252 3.75 -10.18 5.88
C GLN A 252 2.34 -9.82 6.32
N ASP A 253 2.21 -8.73 7.06
CA ASP A 253 0.93 -8.25 7.60
C ASP A 253 -0.03 -7.77 6.51
N ASN A 254 0.52 -7.18 5.44
CA ASN A 254 -0.23 -6.63 4.31
C ASN A 254 -0.62 -7.68 3.25
N VAL A 255 -0.38 -8.97 3.49
CA VAL A 255 -0.76 -10.07 2.61
C VAL A 255 -1.85 -10.94 3.27
N ILE A 256 -2.92 -11.24 2.53
CA ILE A 256 -3.93 -12.23 2.94
C ILE A 256 -3.26 -13.60 2.97
N THR A 257 -3.25 -14.25 4.13
CA THR A 257 -2.43 -15.44 4.39
C THR A 257 -2.89 -16.63 3.56
N LYS A 258 -1.96 -17.24 2.80
CA LYS A 258 -2.23 -18.37 1.89
C LYS A 258 -2.10 -19.74 2.56
N GLU A 259 -1.26 -19.83 3.58
CA GLU A 259 -0.93 -21.08 4.27
C GLU A 259 -0.82 -20.84 5.77
N CYS A 260 -1.28 -21.82 6.56
CA CYS A 260 -1.12 -21.86 8.00
C CYS A 260 -0.90 -23.31 8.44
N GLU A 261 0.06 -23.53 9.32
CA GLU A 261 0.42 -24.84 9.85
C GLU A 261 0.25 -24.91 11.37
N ALA A 262 -0.24 -26.03 11.86
CA ALA A 262 -0.34 -26.33 13.29
C ALA A 262 0.29 -27.70 13.59
N VAL A 263 1.00 -27.79 14.71
CA VAL A 263 1.55 -29.04 15.25
C VAL A 263 0.73 -29.46 16.45
N LEU A 264 0.13 -30.64 16.37
CA LEU A 264 -0.72 -31.22 17.43
C LEU A 264 -0.07 -32.49 18.01
N LEU A 265 -0.28 -32.74 19.29
CA LEU A 265 -0.10 -34.05 19.90
C LEU A 265 -1.47 -34.65 20.19
N VAL A 266 -1.69 -35.90 19.76
CA VAL A 266 -2.97 -36.58 19.84
C VAL A 266 -2.76 -38.02 20.32
N LEU A 267 -3.83 -38.66 20.79
CA LEU A 267 -3.82 -40.11 21.01
C LEU A 267 -3.87 -40.83 19.65
N PRO A 268 -3.20 -41.99 19.48
CA PRO A 268 -3.19 -42.71 18.20
C PRO A 268 -4.61 -43.07 17.67
N GLU A 269 -5.55 -43.33 18.55
CA GLU A 269 -6.95 -43.62 18.21
C GLU A 269 -7.71 -42.42 17.60
N GLU A 270 -7.27 -41.19 17.84
CA GLU A 270 -7.91 -39.97 17.35
C GLU A 270 -7.52 -39.61 15.89
N ILE A 271 -6.45 -40.20 15.35
CA ILE A 271 -5.90 -39.81 14.03
C ILE A 271 -6.92 -40.01 12.91
N SER A 272 -7.65 -41.12 12.96
CA SER A 272 -8.70 -41.42 11.95
C SER A 272 -9.84 -40.42 11.99
N GLN A 273 -10.19 -39.94 13.18
CA GLN A 273 -11.25 -38.92 13.38
C GLN A 273 -10.77 -37.58 12.83
N ILE A 274 -9.54 -37.16 13.17
CA ILE A 274 -8.91 -35.90 12.67
C ILE A 274 -8.89 -35.93 11.15
N THR A 275 -8.42 -37.03 10.52
CA THR A 275 -8.34 -37.16 9.06
C THR A 275 -9.70 -37.07 8.40
N SER A 276 -10.71 -37.72 9.00
CA SER A 276 -12.08 -37.68 8.48
C SER A 276 -12.71 -36.31 8.64
N PHE A 277 -12.44 -35.63 9.76
CA PHE A 277 -12.91 -34.30 10.05
C PHE A 277 -12.26 -33.27 9.12
N ALA A 278 -10.93 -33.34 8.88
CA ALA A 278 -10.23 -32.49 7.93
C ALA A 278 -10.83 -32.56 6.52
N LYS A 279 -11.16 -33.75 6.03
CA LYS A 279 -11.82 -33.94 4.73
C LYS A 279 -13.22 -33.32 4.67
N LYS A 280 -13.96 -33.34 5.78
CA LYS A 280 -15.26 -32.68 5.88
C LYS A 280 -15.08 -31.16 5.85
N MET A 281 -14.25 -30.60 6.74
CA MET A 281 -14.01 -29.18 6.83
C MET A 281 -13.45 -28.59 5.53
N GLN A 282 -12.58 -29.32 4.83
CA GLN A 282 -12.10 -28.90 3.51
C GLN A 282 -13.24 -28.68 2.52
N LYS A 283 -14.22 -29.60 2.47
CA LYS A 283 -15.39 -29.45 1.59
C LYS A 283 -16.28 -28.28 2.02
N ASP A 284 -16.43 -28.10 3.31
CA ASP A 284 -17.25 -27.01 3.86
C ASP A 284 -16.60 -25.66 3.49
N PHE A 285 -15.28 -25.49 3.66
CA PHE A 285 -14.53 -24.30 3.26
C PHE A 285 -14.55 -24.06 1.75
N GLN A 286 -14.37 -25.10 0.92
CA GLN A 286 -14.48 -24.99 -0.54
C GLN A 286 -15.87 -24.53 -0.97
N ALA A 287 -16.93 -24.99 -0.29
CA ALA A 287 -18.30 -24.55 -0.56
C ALA A 287 -18.54 -23.10 -0.15
N GLU A 288 -18.01 -22.68 1.01
CA GLU A 288 -18.13 -21.31 1.53
C GLU A 288 -17.43 -20.30 0.63
N TYR A 289 -16.24 -20.64 0.13
CA TYR A 289 -15.40 -19.75 -0.68
C TYR A 289 -15.44 -20.06 -2.19
N THR A 290 -16.54 -20.68 -2.66
CA THR A 290 -16.73 -20.98 -4.08
C THR A 290 -16.58 -19.73 -4.95
N GLY A 291 -15.68 -19.79 -5.94
CA GLY A 291 -15.40 -18.69 -6.87
C GLY A 291 -14.36 -17.69 -6.38
N THR A 292 -13.90 -17.81 -5.13
CA THR A 292 -12.80 -16.97 -4.60
C THR A 292 -11.57 -17.79 -4.21
N ASP A 293 -11.77 -18.96 -3.60
CA ASP A 293 -10.72 -19.87 -3.13
C ASP A 293 -11.11 -21.34 -3.33
N ASP A 294 -11.37 -21.75 -4.56
CA ASP A 294 -11.84 -23.10 -4.91
C ASP A 294 -10.83 -24.22 -4.60
N THR A 295 -9.57 -23.89 -4.37
CA THR A 295 -8.44 -24.84 -4.19
C THR A 295 -8.02 -25.05 -2.75
N ILE A 296 -8.82 -24.58 -1.77
CA ILE A 296 -8.52 -24.77 -0.34
C ILE A 296 -8.33 -26.27 -0.03
N THR A 297 -7.23 -26.56 0.66
CA THR A 297 -6.85 -27.92 1.05
C THR A 297 -6.46 -27.96 2.52
N ILE A 298 -6.89 -29.01 3.24
CA ILE A 298 -6.46 -29.31 4.60
C ILE A 298 -5.66 -30.62 4.55
N GLN A 299 -4.36 -30.50 4.74
CA GLN A 299 -3.45 -31.64 4.74
C GLN A 299 -3.19 -32.11 6.18
N ILE A 300 -3.27 -33.42 6.40
CA ILE A 300 -2.93 -34.06 7.67
C ILE A 300 -1.74 -34.99 7.43
N THR A 301 -0.64 -34.74 8.16
CA THR A 301 0.56 -35.55 8.11
C THR A 301 0.83 -36.13 9.50
N GLU A 302 0.75 -37.45 9.61
CA GLU A 302 1.13 -38.14 10.83
C GLU A 302 2.64 -38.36 10.85
N GLU A 303 3.26 -38.04 12.00
CA GLU A 303 4.65 -38.35 12.32
C GLU A 303 4.71 -39.30 13.51
N GLY A 304 5.86 -39.75 13.93
CA GLY A 304 6.03 -40.69 15.03
C GLY A 304 5.57 -40.18 16.41
N ASP A 305 5.73 -41.01 17.45
CA ASP A 305 5.50 -40.60 18.82
C ASP A 305 6.49 -39.51 19.26
N MET A 306 6.00 -38.55 20.02
CA MET A 306 6.77 -37.40 20.48
C MET A 306 6.43 -37.08 21.92
N ASP A 307 7.49 -36.78 22.69
CA ASP A 307 7.42 -36.11 23.98
C ASP A 307 7.74 -34.63 23.76
N ALA A 308 6.84 -33.73 24.12
CA ALA A 308 7.01 -32.30 23.84
C ALA A 308 6.26 -31.44 24.86
N GLN A 309 6.68 -30.17 24.95
CA GLN A 309 5.89 -29.15 25.62
C GLN A 309 4.78 -28.65 24.69
N VAL A 310 3.56 -28.77 25.16
CA VAL A 310 2.32 -28.32 24.49
C VAL A 310 1.64 -27.26 25.31
N LEU A 311 0.66 -26.56 24.75
CA LEU A 311 -0.13 -25.60 25.52
C LEU A 311 -0.83 -26.28 26.70
N HIS A 312 -0.75 -25.66 27.87
CA HIS A 312 -1.63 -25.99 28.98
C HIS A 312 -3.08 -25.81 28.55
N PRO A 313 -4.04 -26.69 28.94
CA PRO A 313 -5.44 -26.61 28.47
C PRO A 313 -6.07 -25.21 28.57
N THR A 314 -5.85 -24.49 29.68
CA THR A 314 -6.36 -23.10 29.84
C THR A 314 -5.74 -22.13 28.83
N SER A 315 -4.47 -22.31 28.45
CA SER A 315 -3.81 -21.48 27.43
C SER A 315 -4.29 -21.84 26.03
N GLN A 316 -4.56 -23.12 25.77
CA GLN A 316 -5.17 -23.56 24.51
C GLN A 316 -6.56 -22.95 24.32
N GLU A 317 -7.42 -22.97 25.34
CA GLU A 317 -8.72 -22.30 25.31
C GLU A 317 -8.58 -20.79 25.06
N LYS A 318 -7.62 -20.13 25.68
CA LYS A 318 -7.31 -18.70 25.45
C LYS A 318 -6.91 -18.44 23.98
N VAL A 319 -6.02 -19.27 23.43
CA VAL A 319 -5.59 -19.16 22.04
C VAL A 319 -6.75 -19.39 21.09
N LEU A 320 -7.54 -20.44 21.28
CA LEU A 320 -8.75 -20.71 20.47
C LEU A 320 -9.75 -19.55 20.54
N PHE A 321 -9.98 -19.02 21.74
CA PHE A 321 -10.86 -17.85 21.90
C PHE A 321 -10.35 -16.66 21.11
N TYR A 322 -9.05 -16.35 21.15
CA TYR A 322 -8.46 -15.27 20.38
C TYR A 322 -8.63 -15.48 18.88
N LEU A 323 -8.26 -16.68 18.35
CA LEU A 323 -8.36 -17.02 16.94
C LEU A 323 -9.78 -16.90 16.39
N MET A 324 -10.78 -17.32 17.19
CA MET A 324 -12.21 -17.24 16.81
C MET A 324 -12.78 -15.82 16.85
N ASN A 325 -12.15 -14.90 17.58
CA ASN A 325 -12.65 -13.53 17.76
C ASN A 325 -11.79 -12.46 17.10
N MET A 326 -10.59 -12.80 16.63
CA MET A 326 -9.76 -11.84 15.89
C MET A 326 -10.48 -11.41 14.61
N PRO A 327 -10.59 -10.09 14.35
CA PRO A 327 -11.32 -9.63 13.18
C PRO A 327 -10.51 -9.82 11.90
N PHE A 328 -11.21 -10.11 10.79
CA PHE A 328 -10.63 -10.25 9.46
C PHE A 328 -11.56 -9.68 8.40
N GLY A 329 -11.00 -9.18 7.29
CA GLY A 329 -11.73 -8.77 6.10
C GLY A 329 -12.35 -7.37 6.21
N VAL A 330 -13.29 -7.09 5.32
CA VAL A 330 -14.02 -5.82 5.28
C VAL A 330 -14.88 -5.67 6.52
N LYS A 331 -14.72 -4.55 7.22
CA LYS A 331 -15.54 -4.19 8.41
C LYS A 331 -16.62 -3.18 8.06
N LYS A 332 -16.34 -2.29 7.10
CA LYS A 332 -17.29 -1.28 6.66
C LYS A 332 -17.02 -0.88 5.21
N MET A 333 -18.07 -0.73 4.43
CA MET A 333 -18.04 -0.10 3.11
C MET A 333 -18.30 1.40 3.25
N SER A 334 -17.74 2.20 2.35
CA SER A 334 -18.00 3.65 2.32
C SER A 334 -19.48 3.94 2.06
N GLY A 335 -20.03 4.88 2.83
CA GLY A 335 -21.38 5.38 2.59
C GLY A 335 -21.46 6.54 1.59
N THR A 336 -20.31 7.00 1.07
CA THR A 336 -20.21 8.17 0.19
C THR A 336 -19.60 7.87 -1.17
N ILE A 337 -18.70 6.90 -1.26
CA ILE A 337 -18.07 6.46 -2.50
C ILE A 337 -18.49 5.01 -2.75
N GLU A 338 -19.09 4.78 -3.90
CA GLU A 338 -19.60 3.46 -4.26
C GLU A 338 -18.45 2.45 -4.41
N ASN A 339 -18.68 1.21 -3.97
CA ASN A 339 -17.73 0.08 -4.03
C ASN A 339 -16.40 0.28 -3.28
N LEU A 340 -16.21 1.38 -2.55
CA LEU A 340 -15.02 1.59 -1.72
C LEU A 340 -15.13 0.87 -0.39
N VAL A 341 -14.10 0.08 -0.05
CA VAL A 341 -13.90 -0.38 1.34
C VAL A 341 -13.49 0.81 2.19
N GLU A 342 -14.27 1.13 3.22
CA GLU A 342 -13.91 2.17 4.19
C GLU A 342 -12.94 1.64 5.23
N THR A 343 -13.26 0.50 5.86
CA THR A 343 -12.48 -0.06 6.99
C THR A 343 -12.30 -1.56 6.82
N SER A 344 -11.09 -2.03 6.99
CA SER A 344 -10.74 -3.46 6.95
C SER A 344 -9.63 -3.81 7.91
N CYS A 345 -9.42 -5.11 8.14
CA CYS A 345 -8.24 -5.62 8.82
C CYS A 345 -7.85 -7.01 8.31
N ASN A 346 -6.58 -7.33 8.45
CA ASN A 346 -5.97 -8.58 8.02
C ASN A 346 -4.96 -9.06 9.07
N PRO A 347 -5.25 -10.12 9.86
CA PRO A 347 -4.26 -10.77 10.69
C PRO A 347 -3.30 -11.58 9.80
N GLY A 348 -2.31 -10.86 9.22
CA GLY A 348 -1.43 -11.39 8.19
C GLY A 348 -0.33 -12.29 8.72
N ILE A 349 0.11 -12.10 9.98
CA ILE A 349 1.12 -12.92 10.64
C ILE A 349 0.54 -13.54 11.90
N LEU A 350 0.74 -14.85 12.06
CA LEU A 350 0.31 -15.62 13.23
C LEU A 350 1.44 -16.57 13.62
N LYS A 351 1.92 -16.47 14.87
CA LYS A 351 2.99 -17.33 15.38
C LYS A 351 2.75 -17.72 16.84
N LEU A 352 2.67 -19.00 17.11
CA LEU A 352 2.70 -19.56 18.46
C LEU A 352 4.06 -20.23 18.67
N TYR A 353 4.95 -19.52 19.34
CA TYR A 353 6.31 -20.01 19.61
C TYR A 353 6.72 -19.71 21.04
N GLY A 354 7.49 -20.63 21.68
CA GLY A 354 7.85 -20.48 23.08
C GLY A 354 6.61 -20.33 23.97
N ASP A 355 6.60 -19.34 24.83
CA ASP A 355 5.53 -19.07 25.79
C ASP A 355 4.60 -17.92 25.35
N GLU A 356 4.47 -17.68 24.03
CA GLU A 356 3.71 -16.57 23.51
C GLU A 356 2.98 -16.93 22.19
N LEU A 357 1.76 -16.42 22.04
CA LEU A 357 1.10 -16.26 20.74
C LEU A 357 1.29 -14.82 20.28
N PHE A 358 1.92 -14.64 19.13
CA PHE A 358 2.05 -13.36 18.42
C PHE A 358 1.09 -13.29 17.24
N VAL A 359 0.37 -12.18 17.08
CA VAL A 359 -0.46 -11.89 15.92
C VAL A 359 -0.25 -10.45 15.47
N GLN A 360 0.18 -10.27 14.22
CA GLN A 360 0.26 -8.95 13.60
C GLN A 360 -0.91 -8.75 12.64
N THR A 361 -1.65 -7.69 12.85
CA THR A 361 -2.85 -7.34 12.08
C THR A 361 -2.68 -6.00 11.38
N SER A 362 -2.72 -6.00 10.04
CA SER A 362 -2.81 -4.77 9.25
C SER A 362 -4.22 -4.21 9.33
N ILE A 363 -4.36 -2.98 9.79
CA ILE A 363 -5.63 -2.26 9.96
C ILE A 363 -5.63 -1.08 9.01
N ARG A 364 -6.70 -0.92 8.23
CA ARG A 364 -6.84 0.16 7.25
C ARG A 364 -8.20 0.82 7.35
N SER A 365 -8.25 2.14 7.21
CA SER A 365 -9.51 2.88 7.07
C SER A 365 -9.28 4.22 6.39
N SER A 366 -10.21 4.61 5.51
CA SER A 366 -10.28 5.97 4.95
C SER A 366 -10.89 6.99 5.92
N VAL A 367 -11.22 6.56 7.17
CA VAL A 367 -11.73 7.40 8.25
C VAL A 367 -10.86 7.17 9.49
N GLY A 368 -10.12 8.19 9.93
CA GLY A 368 -9.14 8.09 11.02
C GLY A 368 -9.73 7.52 12.30
N THR A 369 -10.87 8.03 12.75
CA THR A 369 -11.54 7.54 13.97
C THR A 369 -12.02 6.09 13.87
N ALA A 370 -12.36 5.61 12.68
CA ALA A 370 -12.74 4.21 12.48
C ALA A 370 -11.53 3.27 12.51
N LYS A 371 -10.35 3.73 12.01
CA LYS A 371 -9.07 3.04 12.13
C LYS A 371 -8.72 2.84 13.61
N GLU A 372 -8.74 3.91 14.39
CA GLU A 372 -8.48 3.87 15.83
C GLU A 372 -9.45 2.96 16.59
N ALA A 373 -10.75 3.09 16.32
CA ALA A 373 -11.76 2.26 16.97
C ALA A 373 -11.56 0.75 16.71
N LEU A 374 -11.12 0.38 15.50
CA LEU A 374 -10.82 -1.02 15.17
C LEU A 374 -9.54 -1.49 15.86
N SER A 375 -8.50 -0.65 15.89
CA SER A 375 -7.27 -0.92 16.65
C SER A 375 -7.56 -1.11 18.14
N HIS A 376 -8.31 -0.21 18.77
CA HIS A 376 -8.73 -0.33 20.18
C HIS A 376 -9.57 -1.59 20.44
N LYS A 377 -10.36 -2.04 19.47
CA LYS A 377 -11.12 -3.31 19.62
C LYS A 377 -10.18 -4.52 19.69
N ILE A 378 -9.12 -4.55 18.89
CA ILE A 378 -8.10 -5.62 18.92
C ILE A 378 -7.28 -5.53 20.21
N GLN A 379 -6.87 -4.33 20.59
CA GLN A 379 -6.21 -4.06 21.86
C GLN A 379 -7.03 -4.60 23.03
N TYR A 380 -8.30 -4.25 23.13
CA TYR A 380 -9.16 -4.69 24.22
C TYR A 380 -9.33 -6.21 24.27
N LEU A 381 -9.44 -6.87 23.11
CA LEU A 381 -9.47 -8.34 23.02
C LEU A 381 -8.18 -8.96 23.57
N THR A 382 -7.03 -8.40 23.18
CA THR A 382 -5.70 -8.87 23.60
C THR A 382 -5.50 -8.69 25.12
N GLU A 383 -5.74 -7.48 25.61
CA GLU A 383 -5.57 -7.14 27.03
C GLU A 383 -6.56 -7.89 27.95
N PHE A 384 -7.81 -8.10 27.50
CA PHE A 384 -8.81 -8.87 28.24
C PHE A 384 -8.35 -10.33 28.47
N LEU A 385 -7.58 -10.88 27.53
CA LEU A 385 -6.96 -12.20 27.65
C LEU A 385 -5.61 -12.18 28.40
N GLY A 386 -5.22 -11.01 28.95
CA GLY A 386 -3.98 -10.83 29.71
C GLY A 386 -2.74 -10.75 28.84
N GLY A 387 -2.88 -10.28 27.60
CA GLY A 387 -1.80 -10.00 26.67
C GLY A 387 -1.42 -8.52 26.64
N GLU A 388 -0.46 -8.19 25.78
CA GLU A 388 0.03 -6.85 25.51
C GLU A 388 -0.27 -6.50 24.04
N TYR A 389 -0.53 -5.22 23.75
CA TYR A 389 -0.80 -4.74 22.41
C TYR A 389 0.01 -3.49 22.10
N GLU A 390 0.67 -3.49 20.96
CA GLU A 390 1.46 -2.37 20.46
C GLU A 390 1.05 -2.03 19.03
N THR A 391 1.31 -0.81 18.61
CA THR A 391 1.07 -0.38 17.22
C THR A 391 2.36 0.14 16.60
N GLU A 392 2.54 -0.11 15.30
CA GLU A 392 3.68 0.39 14.54
C GLU A 392 3.27 0.80 13.12
N GLY A 393 4.08 1.60 12.44
CA GLY A 393 3.89 2.00 11.06
C GLY A 393 2.56 2.73 10.82
N ALA A 394 2.11 3.55 11.79
CA ALA A 394 0.87 4.28 11.65
C ALA A 394 1.02 5.44 10.66
N TYR A 395 0.10 5.53 9.70
CA TYR A 395 -0.03 6.67 8.80
C TYR A 395 -1.50 7.11 8.69
N PRO A 396 -1.74 8.42 8.45
CA PRO A 396 -3.08 9.00 8.47
C PRO A 396 -3.89 8.67 7.21
N ALA A 397 -5.22 8.80 7.34
CA ALA A 397 -6.15 8.72 6.23
C ALA A 397 -6.26 10.07 5.52
N TRP A 398 -6.42 10.04 4.21
CA TRP A 398 -6.95 11.16 3.46
C TRP A 398 -8.47 11.01 3.34
N GLU A 399 -9.19 11.69 4.23
CA GLU A 399 -10.65 11.58 4.29
C GLU A 399 -11.32 12.28 3.12
N TYR A 400 -12.40 11.67 2.60
CA TYR A 400 -13.17 12.25 1.50
C TYR A 400 -13.80 13.60 1.89
N ARG A 401 -13.43 14.66 1.18
CA ARG A 401 -13.97 15.99 1.35
C ARG A 401 -15.20 16.21 0.46
N LYS A 402 -16.38 16.41 1.07
CA LYS A 402 -17.63 16.61 0.32
C LYS A 402 -17.61 17.84 -0.59
N ALA A 403 -17.13 18.97 -0.09
CA ALA A 403 -17.00 20.23 -0.82
C ALA A 403 -15.54 20.46 -1.20
N SER A 404 -15.18 20.23 -2.45
CA SER A 404 -13.85 20.42 -3.00
C SER A 404 -13.93 21.25 -4.29
N PRO A 405 -13.73 22.57 -4.21
CA PRO A 405 -13.69 23.42 -5.40
C PRO A 405 -12.62 22.99 -6.41
N LEU A 406 -11.48 22.49 -5.94
CA LEU A 406 -10.43 21.97 -6.84
C LEU A 406 -10.95 20.78 -7.65
N ARG A 407 -11.46 19.74 -6.98
CA ARG A 407 -12.05 18.57 -7.65
C ARG A 407 -13.14 18.95 -8.64
N ASP A 408 -14.09 19.79 -8.19
CA ASP A 408 -15.26 20.15 -9.01
C ASP A 408 -14.80 20.88 -10.28
N LYS A 409 -13.79 21.75 -10.18
CA LYS A 409 -13.17 22.44 -11.31
C LYS A 409 -12.42 21.48 -12.24
N MET A 410 -11.67 20.54 -11.68
CA MET A 410 -10.94 19.54 -12.47
C MET A 410 -11.91 18.63 -13.25
N VAL A 411 -12.99 18.17 -12.64
CA VAL A 411 -14.03 17.38 -13.31
C VAL A 411 -14.67 18.15 -14.47
N GLU A 412 -15.00 19.44 -14.29
CA GLU A 412 -15.53 20.30 -15.33
C GLU A 412 -14.57 20.42 -16.52
N ILE A 413 -13.29 20.69 -16.25
CA ILE A 413 -12.26 20.85 -17.29
C ILE A 413 -12.07 19.55 -18.07
N TYR A 414 -11.97 18.41 -17.40
CA TYR A 414 -11.82 17.11 -18.06
C TYR A 414 -12.98 16.81 -19.02
N LYS A 415 -14.21 17.06 -18.56
CA LYS A 415 -15.40 16.89 -19.38
C LYS A 415 -15.40 17.80 -20.61
N ASN A 416 -14.95 19.05 -20.45
CA ASN A 416 -14.85 20.00 -21.55
C ASN A 416 -13.78 19.61 -22.57
N MET A 417 -12.63 19.07 -22.12
CA MET A 417 -11.54 18.67 -23.00
C MET A 417 -11.83 17.37 -23.75
N TYR A 418 -12.38 16.38 -23.07
CA TYR A 418 -12.46 15.01 -23.61
C TYR A 418 -13.90 14.54 -23.91
N GLY A 419 -14.93 15.31 -23.52
CA GLY A 419 -16.34 14.92 -23.69
C GLY A 419 -16.76 13.68 -22.87
N LYS A 420 -15.94 13.30 -21.87
CA LYS A 420 -16.15 12.16 -20.99
C LYS A 420 -16.22 12.65 -19.55
N ASP A 421 -16.87 11.88 -18.70
CA ASP A 421 -16.82 12.12 -17.27
C ASP A 421 -15.47 11.60 -16.71
N LEU A 422 -14.90 12.33 -15.75
CA LEU A 422 -13.71 11.91 -15.00
C LEU A 422 -14.16 11.00 -13.87
N ASP A 423 -13.53 9.85 -13.73
CA ASP A 423 -13.86 8.90 -12.67
C ASP A 423 -13.30 9.41 -11.32
N VAL A 424 -14.18 9.86 -10.44
CA VAL A 424 -13.80 10.28 -9.08
C VAL A 424 -13.78 9.06 -8.18
N VAL A 425 -12.59 8.68 -7.75
CA VAL A 425 -12.32 7.41 -7.07
C VAL A 425 -11.56 7.60 -5.76
N ALA A 426 -11.46 6.53 -4.98
CA ALA A 426 -10.66 6.46 -3.78
C ALA A 426 -9.96 5.09 -3.70
N ILE A 427 -8.83 5.03 -2.99
CA ILE A 427 -8.05 3.81 -2.84
C ILE A 427 -8.05 3.35 -1.39
N HIS A 428 -8.08 2.02 -1.20
CA HIS A 428 -7.95 1.40 0.12
C HIS A 428 -6.47 1.03 0.43
N ALA A 429 -5.56 1.93 0.07
CA ALA A 429 -4.12 1.90 0.34
C ALA A 429 -3.67 3.29 0.79
N GLY A 430 -2.42 3.46 1.23
CA GLY A 430 -1.86 4.75 1.62
C GLY A 430 -1.45 5.57 0.39
N LEU A 431 -1.47 6.88 0.52
CA LEU A 431 -0.83 7.87 -0.34
C LEU A 431 -0.30 9.00 0.55
N GLU A 432 0.75 9.68 0.14
CA GLU A 432 1.32 10.83 0.86
C GLU A 432 0.31 11.97 1.07
N CYS A 433 -0.72 12.03 0.21
CA CYS A 433 -1.88 12.92 0.38
C CYS A 433 -2.49 12.85 1.80
N GLY A 434 -2.46 11.68 2.44
CA GLY A 434 -2.96 11.50 3.82
C GLY A 434 -2.17 12.33 4.82
N ILE A 435 -0.85 12.32 4.72
CA ILE A 435 0.06 13.05 5.62
C ILE A 435 -0.12 14.55 5.45
N PHE A 436 -0.10 15.04 4.21
CA PHE A 436 -0.32 16.46 3.93
C PHE A 436 -1.72 16.91 4.37
N TYR A 437 -2.75 16.09 4.14
CA TYR A 437 -4.13 16.39 4.53
C TYR A 437 -4.29 16.50 6.05
N GLU A 438 -3.65 15.64 6.83
CA GLU A 438 -3.68 15.69 8.30
C GLU A 438 -2.96 16.93 8.85
N ARG A 439 -1.81 17.31 8.25
CA ARG A 439 -0.93 18.37 8.77
C ARG A 439 -1.28 19.77 8.26
N MET A 440 -1.99 19.88 7.16
CA MET A 440 -2.33 21.17 6.53
C MET A 440 -3.81 21.47 6.65
N GLU A 441 -4.16 22.36 7.57
CA GLU A 441 -5.54 22.78 7.78
C GLU A 441 -6.17 23.31 6.47
N ASN A 442 -7.39 22.84 6.17
CA ASN A 442 -8.19 23.21 4.99
C ASN A 442 -7.57 22.83 3.63
N LEU A 443 -6.64 21.90 3.58
CA LEU A 443 -6.08 21.42 2.32
C LEU A 443 -7.18 20.82 1.44
N ASP A 444 -7.28 21.29 0.19
CA ASP A 444 -8.09 20.71 -0.88
C ASP A 444 -7.14 19.94 -1.80
N CYS A 445 -7.18 18.61 -1.72
CA CYS A 445 -6.20 17.72 -2.34
C CYS A 445 -6.90 16.79 -3.33
N THR A 446 -6.23 16.52 -4.44
CA THR A 446 -6.58 15.52 -5.45
C THR A 446 -5.32 14.82 -5.94
N SER A 447 -5.43 13.59 -6.44
CA SER A 447 -4.31 12.90 -7.09
C SER A 447 -4.73 12.42 -8.49
N LEU A 448 -3.80 12.50 -9.42
CA LEU A 448 -3.95 12.04 -10.80
C LEU A 448 -2.60 11.55 -11.36
N GLY A 449 -2.63 10.81 -12.44
CA GLY A 449 -1.42 10.35 -13.13
C GLY A 449 -1.73 9.66 -14.45
N PRO A 450 -0.70 9.29 -15.22
CA PRO A 450 -0.82 8.55 -16.47
C PRO A 450 -1.02 7.04 -16.20
N ASP A 451 -1.26 6.28 -17.26
CA ASP A 451 -1.32 4.83 -17.16
C ASP A 451 0.09 4.25 -16.98
N ILE A 452 0.37 3.71 -15.79
CA ILE A 452 1.56 2.95 -15.45
C ILE A 452 1.13 1.52 -15.13
N LEU A 453 1.73 0.55 -15.78
CA LEU A 453 1.34 -0.86 -15.66
C LEU A 453 2.47 -1.67 -15.03
N ASP A 454 2.09 -2.70 -14.27
CA ASP A 454 3.03 -3.65 -13.66
C ASP A 454 4.07 -2.97 -12.74
N ILE A 455 3.67 -1.86 -12.05
CA ILE A 455 4.52 -1.13 -11.09
C ILE A 455 5.17 -2.09 -10.08
N HIS A 456 6.29 -1.68 -9.50
CA HIS A 456 7.07 -2.44 -8.51
C HIS A 456 7.60 -3.79 -9.04
N THR A 457 7.62 -3.98 -10.35
CA THR A 457 8.18 -5.17 -11.00
C THR A 457 9.14 -4.81 -12.13
N SER A 458 9.98 -5.78 -12.53
CA SER A 458 10.84 -5.64 -13.71
C SER A 458 10.08 -5.61 -15.06
N LYS A 459 8.74 -5.56 -15.03
CA LYS A 459 7.87 -5.42 -16.20
C LYS A 459 7.15 -4.09 -16.23
N GLU A 460 7.48 -3.20 -15.34
CA GLU A 460 6.92 -1.86 -15.26
C GLU A 460 7.01 -1.15 -16.62
N ARG A 461 5.92 -0.49 -17.01
CA ARG A 461 5.80 0.22 -18.28
C ARG A 461 4.84 1.38 -18.21
N LEU A 462 5.22 2.49 -18.81
CA LEU A 462 4.51 3.75 -18.85
C LEU A 462 3.91 3.97 -20.25
N ASP A 463 2.59 4.22 -20.33
CA ASP A 463 1.92 4.58 -21.60
C ASP A 463 2.27 6.01 -21.99
N MET A 464 3.06 6.16 -23.07
CA MET A 464 3.56 7.46 -23.52
C MET A 464 2.45 8.37 -24.05
N ALA A 465 1.37 7.81 -24.60
CA ALA A 465 0.25 8.60 -25.07
C ALA A 465 -0.58 9.10 -23.88
N SER A 466 -0.71 8.33 -22.82
CA SER A 466 -1.32 8.74 -21.57
C SER A 466 -0.53 9.87 -20.89
N VAL A 467 0.81 9.80 -20.85
CA VAL A 467 1.67 10.89 -20.36
C VAL A 467 1.32 12.22 -21.05
N LYS A 468 1.17 12.20 -22.37
CA LYS A 468 0.82 13.40 -23.12
C LYS A 468 -0.55 13.95 -22.74
N ARG A 469 -1.58 13.09 -22.64
CA ARG A 469 -2.94 13.52 -22.31
C ARG A 469 -3.03 14.06 -20.87
N VAL A 470 -2.33 13.44 -19.93
CA VAL A 470 -2.28 13.93 -18.55
C VAL A 470 -1.55 15.26 -18.46
N TRP A 471 -0.46 15.46 -19.20
CA TRP A 471 0.22 16.76 -19.30
C TRP A 471 -0.70 17.86 -19.84
N GLU A 472 -1.40 17.59 -20.94
CA GLU A 472 -2.36 18.52 -21.53
C GLU A 472 -3.47 18.87 -20.53
N TYR A 473 -3.96 17.87 -19.78
CA TYR A 473 -4.98 18.08 -18.76
C TYR A 473 -4.45 18.90 -17.57
N LEU A 474 -3.29 18.55 -17.03
CA LEU A 474 -2.68 19.26 -15.90
C LEU A 474 -2.43 20.73 -16.24
N THR A 475 -1.88 21.01 -17.41
CA THR A 475 -1.63 22.39 -17.87
C THR A 475 -2.91 23.19 -18.09
N GLU A 476 -3.97 22.56 -18.64
CA GLU A 476 -5.28 23.21 -18.78
C GLU A 476 -5.95 23.45 -17.41
N VAL A 477 -5.77 22.53 -16.43
CA VAL A 477 -6.22 22.74 -15.05
C VAL A 477 -5.53 23.96 -14.45
N LEU A 478 -4.20 24.04 -14.48
CA LEU A 478 -3.44 25.18 -13.93
C LEU A 478 -3.86 26.51 -14.57
N LYS A 479 -4.07 26.54 -15.87
CA LYS A 479 -4.54 27.71 -16.61
C LYS A 479 -5.92 28.19 -16.15
N ASN A 480 -6.77 27.31 -15.64
CA ASN A 480 -8.13 27.62 -15.20
C ASN A 480 -8.25 27.87 -13.68
N LEU A 481 -7.16 27.77 -12.91
CA LEU A 481 -7.13 28.01 -11.46
C LEU A 481 -6.80 29.49 -11.13
N LYS A 482 -7.66 30.43 -11.58
CA LYS A 482 -7.48 31.88 -11.34
C LYS A 482 -8.12 32.38 -10.03
N ASP A 483 -9.10 31.68 -9.51
CA ASP A 483 -10.02 32.03 -8.41
C ASP A 483 -10.11 30.94 -7.34
#